data_49886c3c4211f564993dd59abdd9e600
#
_entry.id   49886c3c4211f564993dd59abdd9e600
#
_cell.length_a   1.000
_cell.length_b   1.000
_cell.length_c   1.000
_cell.angle_alpha   90.00
_cell.angle_beta   90.00
_cell.angle_gamma   90.00
#
_symmetry.space_group_name_H-M   'P 1'
#
loop_
_entity.id
_entity.type
_entity.pdbx_description
1 polymer ?
#
loop_
_entity_poly.entity_id
_entity_poly.type
_entity_poly.pdbx_seq_one_letter_code
_entity_poly.pdbx_strand_id
1 'polypeptide(L)'
;MKTLFSILMVTFTLMTASAQDEPAAGMPRDEISGLITYKEVIEEEGSKDTLFNRCSSWLHTFYSNPWEATKVRDQSSGIIKIQHQFRIYDYDEQGNKLDAGMIMYNARIEFKENRYRIVVDNFVLKQVSRYPVEKWLDQSAPDYDVKWKNYLEQIDSFVRDELISSLKEKMKPAQEIKEEEW
;
A
#
# COMPACT_ATOMS: atom_id res chain seq x y z
N MET A 1 67.42 -20.71 -33.21
CA MET A 1 66.62 -19.91 -32.21
C MET A 1 65.28 -19.57 -32.84
N LYS A 2 64.21 -20.29 -32.40
CA LYS A 2 62.89 -20.12 -32.94
C LYS A 2 62.09 -19.43 -31.85
N THR A 3 61.66 -18.18 -32.03
CA THR A 3 60.85 -17.39 -31.17
C THR A 3 59.37 -17.69 -31.50
N LEU A 4 58.67 -18.37 -30.60
CA LEU A 4 57.24 -18.53 -30.65
C LEU A 4 56.56 -17.23 -30.18
N PHE A 5 55.77 -16.63 -31.07
CA PHE A 5 54.91 -15.50 -30.77
C PHE A 5 53.53 -16.08 -30.37
N SER A 6 53.21 -15.99 -29.09
CA SER A 6 51.92 -16.43 -28.55
C SER A 6 50.93 -15.26 -28.65
N ILE A 7 49.97 -15.37 -29.56
CA ILE A 7 48.88 -14.41 -29.70
C ILE A 7 47.80 -14.76 -28.66
N LEU A 8 47.67 -13.92 -27.62
CA LEU A 8 46.61 -13.99 -26.64
C LEU A 8 45.34 -13.33 -27.21
N MET A 9 44.38 -14.15 -27.64
CA MET A 9 43.10 -13.71 -28.16
C MET A 9 42.17 -13.43 -26.96
N VAL A 10 42.00 -12.15 -26.59
CA VAL A 10 41.05 -11.72 -25.57
C VAL A 10 39.66 -11.66 -26.22
N THR A 11 38.84 -12.64 -25.94
CA THR A 11 37.40 -12.66 -26.30
C THR A 11 36.65 -11.73 -25.35
N PHE A 12 36.27 -10.56 -25.84
CA PHE A 12 35.41 -9.61 -25.17
C PHE A 12 33.97 -10.07 -25.35
N THR A 13 33.44 -10.78 -24.34
CA THR A 13 32.01 -11.13 -24.27
C THR A 13 31.19 -9.88 -23.93
N LEU A 14 30.48 -9.33 -24.94
CA LEU A 14 29.44 -8.34 -24.69
C LEU A 14 28.35 -9.02 -23.90
N MET A 15 28.26 -8.72 -22.60
CA MET A 15 27.05 -8.93 -21.82
C MET A 15 26.02 -7.89 -22.31
N THR A 16 25.08 -8.32 -23.13
CA THR A 16 23.84 -7.59 -23.35
C THR A 16 23.07 -7.62 -22.04
N ALA A 17 23.17 -6.57 -21.24
CA ALA A 17 22.23 -6.32 -20.18
C ALA A 17 20.86 -6.15 -20.84
N SER A 18 20.02 -7.18 -20.78
CA SER A 18 18.59 -7.02 -21.00
C SER A 18 18.12 -6.02 -19.94
N ALA A 19 17.78 -4.82 -20.38
CA ALA A 19 16.96 -3.94 -19.57
C ALA A 19 15.64 -4.70 -19.33
N GLN A 20 15.53 -5.34 -18.18
CA GLN A 20 14.22 -5.75 -17.68
C GLN A 20 13.51 -4.44 -17.42
N ASP A 21 12.47 -4.17 -18.21
CA ASP A 21 11.48 -3.15 -17.88
C ASP A 21 11.04 -3.40 -16.44
N GLU A 22 11.50 -2.56 -15.51
CA GLU A 22 10.96 -2.58 -14.16
C GLU A 22 9.47 -2.26 -14.28
N PRO A 23 8.59 -3.15 -13.78
CA PRO A 23 7.16 -2.89 -13.82
C PRO A 23 6.90 -1.55 -13.11
N ALA A 24 6.13 -0.68 -13.76
CA ALA A 24 5.73 0.61 -13.24
C ALA A 24 5.29 0.47 -11.79
N ALA A 25 5.94 1.24 -10.91
CA ALA A 25 5.82 1.26 -9.46
C ALA A 25 5.64 -0.16 -8.89
N GLY A 26 6.62 -0.70 -8.17
CA GLY A 26 6.58 -2.05 -7.57
C GLY A 26 5.40 -2.25 -6.60
N MET A 27 4.18 -2.06 -7.11
CA MET A 27 2.92 -2.24 -6.39
C MET A 27 2.81 -3.70 -5.98
N PRO A 28 2.56 -4.00 -4.70
CA PRO A 28 2.39 -5.37 -4.26
C PRO A 28 1.13 -5.97 -4.89
N ARG A 29 1.26 -7.19 -5.41
CA ARG A 29 0.14 -7.93 -6.01
C ARG A 29 -0.06 -9.25 -5.31
N ASP A 30 -1.31 -9.63 -5.19
CA ASP A 30 -1.67 -10.99 -4.84
C ASP A 30 -1.42 -11.91 -6.04
N GLU A 31 -0.63 -12.96 -5.85
CA GLU A 31 -0.18 -13.87 -6.93
C GLU A 31 -1.32 -14.65 -7.58
N ILE A 32 -2.43 -14.85 -6.87
CA ILE A 32 -3.56 -15.65 -7.35
C ILE A 32 -4.54 -14.77 -8.12
N SER A 33 -4.93 -13.64 -7.54
CA SER A 33 -5.93 -12.73 -8.13
C SER A 33 -5.34 -11.71 -9.10
N GLY A 34 -4.03 -11.44 -9.01
CA GLY A 34 -3.35 -10.38 -9.75
C GLY A 34 -3.72 -8.96 -9.29
N LEU A 35 -4.57 -8.83 -8.28
CA LEU A 35 -5.01 -7.55 -7.75
C LEU A 35 -3.91 -6.88 -6.93
N ILE A 36 -3.88 -5.55 -6.94
CA ILE A 36 -3.06 -4.77 -6.04
C ILE A 36 -3.52 -5.05 -4.61
N THR A 37 -2.61 -5.62 -3.79
CA THR A 37 -2.94 -6.06 -2.43
C THR A 37 -1.78 -5.79 -1.50
N TYR A 38 -2.00 -4.91 -0.53
CA TYR A 38 -1.09 -4.70 0.59
C TYR A 38 -1.48 -5.64 1.71
N LYS A 39 -0.54 -6.47 2.17
CA LYS A 39 -0.78 -7.45 3.23
C LYS A 39 0.39 -7.46 4.17
N GLU A 40 0.13 -7.14 5.42
CA GLU A 40 1.14 -7.18 6.48
C GLU A 40 0.63 -7.92 7.70
N VAL A 41 1.52 -8.66 8.36
CA VAL A 41 1.32 -9.21 9.70
C VAL A 41 2.27 -8.45 10.63
N ILE A 42 1.72 -7.85 11.67
CA ILE A 42 2.46 -7.03 12.60
C ILE A 42 2.38 -7.69 13.97
N GLU A 43 3.55 -7.99 14.55
CA GLU A 43 3.65 -8.43 15.94
C GLU A 43 3.52 -7.18 16.83
N GLU A 44 2.57 -7.22 17.77
CA GLU A 44 2.27 -6.11 18.66
C GLU A 44 1.73 -6.67 19.97
N GLU A 45 2.27 -6.24 21.10
CA GLU A 45 1.91 -6.73 22.42
C GLU A 45 0.45 -6.39 22.79
N GLY A 46 -0.28 -7.41 23.22
CA GLY A 46 -1.65 -7.28 23.71
C GLY A 46 -2.53 -8.46 23.38
N SER A 47 -3.59 -8.62 24.17
CA SER A 47 -4.61 -9.59 23.87
C SER A 47 -5.36 -9.22 22.58
N LYS A 48 -6.02 -10.19 21.96
CA LYS A 48 -6.91 -9.96 20.82
C LYS A 48 -7.85 -8.78 21.06
N ASP A 49 -8.46 -8.73 22.25
CA ASP A 49 -9.42 -7.68 22.61
C ASP A 49 -8.74 -6.33 22.83
N THR A 50 -7.55 -6.30 23.42
CA THR A 50 -6.75 -5.08 23.57
C THR A 50 -6.41 -4.49 22.21
N LEU A 51 -5.90 -5.30 21.28
CA LEU A 51 -5.56 -4.87 19.93
C LEU A 51 -6.80 -4.41 19.16
N PHE A 52 -7.93 -5.13 19.28
CA PHE A 52 -9.20 -4.71 18.68
C PHE A 52 -9.66 -3.33 19.18
N ASN A 53 -9.54 -3.08 20.50
CA ASN A 53 -9.92 -1.80 21.09
C ASN A 53 -8.98 -0.65 20.67
N ARG A 54 -7.66 -0.89 20.58
CA ARG A 54 -6.71 0.10 20.04
C ARG A 54 -7.04 0.45 18.59
N CYS A 55 -7.32 -0.55 17.74
CA CYS A 55 -7.77 -0.32 16.37
C CYS A 55 -9.09 0.44 16.32
N SER A 56 -10.04 0.10 17.19
CA SER A 56 -11.31 0.84 17.29
C SER A 56 -11.09 2.32 17.62
N SER A 57 -10.14 2.63 18.50
CA SER A 57 -9.75 4.01 18.82
C SER A 57 -9.08 4.69 17.63
N TRP A 58 -8.25 3.95 16.87
CA TRP A 58 -7.66 4.44 15.63
C TRP A 58 -8.70 4.83 14.59
N LEU A 59 -9.76 4.04 14.39
CA LEU A 59 -10.85 4.38 13.47
C LEU A 59 -11.42 5.77 13.75
N HIS A 60 -11.60 6.12 15.03
CA HIS A 60 -12.15 7.42 15.45
C HIS A 60 -11.18 8.59 15.23
N THR A 61 -9.89 8.33 15.15
CA THR A 61 -8.87 9.37 14.89
C THR A 61 -8.55 9.51 13.41
N PHE A 62 -8.62 8.42 12.64
CA PHE A 62 -8.25 8.40 11.23
C PHE A 62 -9.39 8.81 10.30
N TYR A 63 -10.62 8.37 10.57
CA TYR A 63 -11.79 8.65 9.74
C TYR A 63 -12.65 9.75 10.36
N SER A 64 -13.02 10.75 9.56
CA SER A 64 -13.98 11.79 9.98
C SER A 64 -15.35 11.22 10.31
N ASN A 65 -15.76 10.13 9.63
CA ASN A 65 -16.97 9.37 9.92
C ASN A 65 -16.66 7.87 10.02
N PRO A 66 -16.18 7.40 11.18
CA PRO A 66 -15.78 6.01 11.37
C PRO A 66 -16.94 5.00 11.19
N TRP A 67 -18.17 5.41 11.45
CA TRP A 67 -19.35 4.55 11.26
C TRP A 67 -19.63 4.29 9.78
N GLU A 68 -19.46 5.28 8.94
CA GLU A 68 -19.63 5.14 7.50
C GLU A 68 -18.51 4.30 6.89
N ALA A 69 -17.28 4.50 7.35
CA ALA A 69 -16.11 3.76 6.87
C ALA A 69 -16.15 2.28 7.27
N THR A 70 -16.64 1.96 8.48
CA THR A 70 -16.61 0.60 9.03
C THR A 70 -17.83 -0.21 8.59
N LYS A 71 -17.63 -1.26 7.83
CA LYS A 71 -18.69 -2.17 7.34
C LYS A 71 -18.92 -3.37 8.26
N VAL A 72 -17.88 -3.83 8.96
CA VAL A 72 -17.93 -4.91 9.93
C VAL A 72 -17.06 -4.52 11.12
N ARG A 73 -17.59 -4.71 12.32
CA ARG A 73 -16.88 -4.58 13.58
C ARG A 73 -17.32 -5.72 14.50
N ASP A 74 -16.60 -6.83 14.42
CA ASP A 74 -16.90 -8.04 15.17
C ASP A 74 -15.75 -8.38 16.12
N GLN A 75 -15.91 -8.03 17.38
CA GLN A 75 -14.93 -8.28 18.43
C GLN A 75 -14.80 -9.79 18.73
N SER A 76 -15.90 -10.54 18.63
CA SER A 76 -15.89 -11.97 18.93
C SER A 76 -14.98 -12.74 17.96
N SER A 77 -15.08 -12.45 16.68
CA SER A 77 -14.20 -13.01 15.66
C SER A 77 -12.86 -12.26 15.53
N GLY A 78 -12.73 -11.09 16.17
CA GLY A 78 -11.54 -10.24 16.06
C GLY A 78 -11.35 -9.69 14.64
N ILE A 79 -12.41 -9.19 14.01
CA ILE A 79 -12.38 -8.70 12.63
C ILE A 79 -12.99 -7.31 12.53
N ILE A 80 -12.27 -6.42 11.86
CA ILE A 80 -12.77 -5.12 11.39
C ILE A 80 -12.65 -5.08 9.87
N LYS A 81 -13.73 -4.69 9.16
CA LYS A 81 -13.70 -4.43 7.72
C LYS A 81 -14.11 -2.99 7.44
N ILE A 82 -13.33 -2.36 6.60
CA ILE A 82 -13.45 -0.95 6.22
C ILE A 82 -13.68 -0.89 4.72
N GLN A 83 -14.52 0.03 4.28
CA GLN A 83 -14.64 0.45 2.90
C GLN A 83 -14.70 1.97 2.90
N HIS A 84 -13.70 2.60 2.31
CA HIS A 84 -13.60 4.05 2.29
C HIS A 84 -13.00 4.52 0.97
N GLN A 85 -12.71 5.80 0.88
CA GLN A 85 -12.16 6.43 -0.33
C GLN A 85 -11.21 7.56 0.05
N PHE A 86 -10.26 7.84 -0.83
CA PHE A 86 -9.39 9.01 -0.74
C PHE A 86 -9.26 9.67 -2.10
N ARG A 87 -8.78 10.92 -2.12
CA ARG A 87 -8.66 11.72 -3.33
C ARG A 87 -7.28 11.59 -3.94
N ILE A 88 -7.24 11.49 -5.28
CA ILE A 88 -6.01 11.59 -6.06
C ILE A 88 -6.01 12.91 -6.83
N TYR A 89 -4.82 13.38 -7.20
CA TYR A 89 -4.62 14.69 -7.78
C TYR A 89 -3.74 14.64 -9.03
N ASP A 90 -4.06 15.48 -9.99
CA ASP A 90 -3.13 15.99 -10.98
C ASP A 90 -2.41 17.22 -10.44
N TYR A 91 -1.39 17.65 -11.17
CA TYR A 91 -0.68 18.89 -10.90
C TYR A 91 -0.57 19.70 -12.19
N ASP A 92 -0.88 21.00 -12.12
CA ASP A 92 -0.66 21.91 -13.24
C ASP A 92 0.84 22.28 -13.36
N GLU A 93 1.19 23.07 -14.39
CA GLU A 93 2.57 23.53 -14.64
C GLU A 93 3.14 24.36 -13.48
N GLN A 94 2.29 24.95 -12.65
CA GLN A 94 2.65 25.74 -11.48
C GLN A 94 2.72 24.90 -10.20
N GLY A 95 2.41 23.58 -10.27
CA GLY A 95 2.39 22.66 -9.14
C GLY A 95 1.13 22.72 -8.28
N ASN A 96 0.05 23.36 -8.74
CA ASN A 96 -1.22 23.37 -8.03
C ASN A 96 -1.95 22.03 -8.20
N LYS A 97 -2.60 21.57 -7.13
CA LYS A 97 -3.39 20.34 -7.12
C LYS A 97 -4.71 20.52 -7.88
N LEU A 98 -4.94 19.66 -8.87
CA LEU A 98 -6.20 19.54 -9.59
C LEU A 98 -6.85 18.20 -9.21
N ASP A 99 -8.15 18.18 -8.96
CA ASP A 99 -8.89 16.96 -8.62
C ASP A 99 -8.85 15.97 -9.78
N ALA A 100 -8.26 14.79 -9.56
CA ALA A 100 -8.20 13.70 -10.53
C ALA A 100 -9.20 12.57 -10.21
N GLY A 101 -9.90 12.65 -9.07
CA GLY A 101 -10.95 11.71 -8.69
C GLY A 101 -10.77 11.09 -7.32
N MET A 102 -11.63 10.10 -7.04
CA MET A 102 -11.66 9.38 -5.76
C MET A 102 -11.31 7.91 -5.96
N ILE A 103 -10.37 7.40 -5.20
CA ILE A 103 -10.05 5.97 -5.14
C ILE A 103 -10.80 5.36 -3.97
N MET A 104 -11.67 4.40 -4.26
CA MET A 104 -12.28 3.52 -3.26
C MET A 104 -11.33 2.37 -2.95
N TYR A 105 -11.32 1.90 -1.70
CA TYR A 105 -10.56 0.73 -1.27
C TYR A 105 -11.29 -0.03 -0.17
N ASN A 106 -10.90 -1.29 0.01
CA ASN A 106 -11.27 -2.09 1.17
C ASN A 106 -10.05 -2.28 2.07
N ALA A 107 -10.25 -2.27 3.39
CA ALA A 107 -9.25 -2.76 4.34
C ALA A 107 -9.90 -3.77 5.29
N ARG A 108 -9.17 -4.84 5.59
CA ARG A 108 -9.56 -5.87 6.55
C ARG A 108 -8.46 -6.04 7.58
N ILE A 109 -8.82 -5.89 8.85
CA ILE A 109 -7.90 -6.05 9.96
C ILE A 109 -8.39 -7.21 10.82
N GLU A 110 -7.49 -8.15 11.12
CA GLU A 110 -7.76 -9.37 11.90
C GLU A 110 -6.81 -9.44 13.08
N PHE A 111 -7.36 -9.66 14.27
CA PHE A 111 -6.63 -9.65 15.52
C PHE A 111 -6.48 -11.05 16.10
N LYS A 112 -5.29 -11.35 16.59
CA LYS A 112 -4.96 -12.51 17.41
C LYS A 112 -4.16 -12.05 18.63
N GLU A 113 -3.84 -12.98 19.52
CA GLU A 113 -2.95 -12.73 20.63
C GLU A 113 -1.58 -12.26 20.11
N ASN A 114 -1.11 -11.12 20.60
CA ASN A 114 0.18 -10.48 20.29
C ASN A 114 0.47 -10.21 18.81
N ARG A 115 -0.54 -10.13 17.95
CA ARG A 115 -0.39 -9.76 16.54
C ARG A 115 -1.68 -9.38 15.88
N TYR A 116 -1.57 -8.65 14.79
CA TYR A 116 -2.68 -8.40 13.90
C TYR A 116 -2.23 -8.44 12.43
N ARG A 117 -3.17 -8.66 11.55
CA ARG A 117 -2.95 -8.64 10.11
C ARG A 117 -3.81 -7.56 9.49
N ILE A 118 -3.24 -6.76 8.59
CA ILE A 118 -3.97 -5.86 7.72
C ILE A 118 -3.86 -6.33 6.27
N VAL A 119 -4.97 -6.27 5.54
CA VAL A 119 -5.05 -6.46 4.09
C VAL A 119 -5.79 -5.27 3.52
N VAL A 120 -5.19 -4.58 2.53
CA VAL A 120 -5.80 -3.47 1.81
C VAL A 120 -5.83 -3.81 0.34
N ASP A 121 -7.00 -3.80 -0.27
CA ASP A 121 -7.24 -4.25 -1.63
C ASP A 121 -8.42 -3.54 -2.31
N ASN A 122 -8.79 -4.03 -3.51
CA ASN A 122 -9.96 -3.58 -4.28
C ASN A 122 -9.95 -2.07 -4.53
N PHE A 123 -8.83 -1.57 -5.06
CA PHE A 123 -8.71 -0.17 -5.45
C PHE A 123 -9.49 0.11 -6.73
N VAL A 124 -10.41 1.04 -6.66
CA VAL A 124 -11.33 1.37 -7.77
C VAL A 124 -11.46 2.87 -7.90
N LEU A 125 -11.21 3.41 -9.08
CA LEU A 125 -11.55 4.79 -9.40
C LEU A 125 -13.07 4.94 -9.44
N LYS A 126 -13.60 5.83 -8.60
CA LYS A 126 -15.02 6.13 -8.51
C LYS A 126 -15.45 7.03 -9.68
N GLN A 127 -16.08 6.43 -10.66
CA GLN A 127 -16.69 7.09 -11.83
C GLN A 127 -18.14 6.63 -11.99
N VAL A 128 -18.77 6.95 -13.13
CA VAL A 128 -20.09 6.43 -13.50
C VAL A 128 -20.09 4.88 -13.51
N SER A 129 -18.97 4.27 -13.94
CA SER A 129 -18.67 2.86 -13.77
C SER A 129 -17.44 2.68 -12.87
N ARG A 130 -17.38 1.58 -12.11
CA ARG A 130 -16.20 1.23 -11.32
C ARG A 130 -15.05 0.86 -12.25
N TYR A 131 -13.92 1.54 -12.12
CA TYR A 131 -12.75 1.30 -12.93
C TYR A 131 -11.61 0.73 -12.05
N PRO A 132 -11.26 -0.57 -12.18
CA PRO A 132 -10.17 -1.18 -11.41
C PRO A 132 -8.85 -0.51 -11.74
N VAL A 133 -8.09 -0.08 -10.72
CA VAL A 133 -6.82 0.62 -10.93
C VAL A 133 -5.70 -0.29 -11.45
N GLU A 134 -5.85 -1.62 -11.36
CA GLU A 134 -4.94 -2.59 -11.95
C GLU A 134 -4.75 -2.39 -13.46
N LYS A 135 -5.74 -1.82 -14.15
CA LYS A 135 -5.62 -1.47 -15.58
C LYS A 135 -4.55 -0.42 -15.84
N TRP A 136 -4.23 0.42 -14.86
CA TRP A 136 -3.19 1.44 -14.96
C TRP A 136 -1.77 0.87 -14.98
N LEU A 137 -1.63 -0.41 -14.65
CA LEU A 137 -0.34 -1.10 -14.65
C LEU A 137 0.06 -1.60 -16.06
N ASP A 138 -0.87 -1.67 -16.99
CA ASP A 138 -0.60 -2.07 -18.36
C ASP A 138 -0.20 -0.86 -19.21
N GLN A 139 1.12 -0.61 -19.29
CA GLN A 139 1.69 0.47 -20.09
C GLN A 139 1.57 0.21 -21.60
N SER A 140 1.25 -1.01 -22.01
CA SER A 140 1.03 -1.38 -23.42
C SER A 140 -0.41 -1.16 -23.90
N ALA A 141 -1.33 -0.85 -22.99
CA ALA A 141 -2.73 -0.60 -23.30
C ALA A 141 -2.87 0.61 -24.25
N PRO A 142 -3.72 0.53 -25.29
CA PRO A 142 -3.89 1.62 -26.26
C PRO A 142 -4.38 2.95 -25.64
N ASP A 143 -5.05 2.86 -24.50
CA ASP A 143 -5.58 3.99 -23.74
C ASP A 143 -4.70 4.36 -22.53
N TYR A 144 -3.45 3.86 -22.46
CA TYR A 144 -2.52 4.18 -21.37
C TYR A 144 -2.25 5.69 -21.30
N ASP A 145 -2.42 6.25 -20.10
CA ASP A 145 -2.07 7.63 -19.77
C ASP A 145 -0.87 7.65 -18.81
N VAL A 146 0.16 8.42 -19.14
CA VAL A 146 1.37 8.57 -18.31
C VAL A 146 1.08 9.08 -16.90
N LYS A 147 -0.04 9.78 -16.71
CA LYS A 147 -0.51 10.26 -15.40
C LYS A 147 -0.84 9.12 -14.44
N TRP A 148 -1.21 7.95 -14.96
CA TRP A 148 -1.55 6.79 -14.14
C TRP A 148 -0.41 6.34 -13.24
N LYS A 149 0.85 6.54 -13.68
CA LYS A 149 2.01 6.28 -12.84
C LYS A 149 1.96 7.12 -11.55
N ASN A 150 1.70 8.42 -11.67
CA ASN A 150 1.58 9.32 -10.52
C ASN A 150 0.38 8.95 -9.63
N TYR A 151 -0.74 8.50 -10.21
CA TYR A 151 -1.89 8.06 -9.41
C TYR A 151 -1.58 6.77 -8.63
N LEU A 152 -0.85 5.82 -9.22
CA LEU A 152 -0.39 4.62 -8.53
C LEU A 152 0.58 4.96 -7.39
N GLU A 153 1.49 5.91 -7.59
CA GLU A 153 2.39 6.41 -6.54
C GLU A 153 1.61 7.06 -5.38
N GLN A 154 0.55 7.81 -5.67
CA GLN A 154 -0.32 8.38 -4.63
C GLN A 154 -1.09 7.30 -3.87
N ILE A 155 -1.52 6.22 -4.54
CA ILE A 155 -2.15 5.07 -3.86
C ILE A 155 -1.14 4.39 -2.93
N ASP A 156 0.08 4.13 -3.40
CA ASP A 156 1.13 3.49 -2.59
C ASP A 156 1.47 4.32 -1.36
N SER A 157 1.70 5.62 -1.53
CA SER A 157 1.98 6.55 -0.43
C SER A 157 0.82 6.61 0.56
N PHE A 158 -0.42 6.77 0.09
CA PHE A 158 -1.58 6.77 0.98
C PHE A 158 -1.66 5.48 1.83
N VAL A 159 -1.49 4.32 1.20
CA VAL A 159 -1.61 3.05 1.93
C VAL A 159 -0.47 2.85 2.92
N ARG A 160 0.79 3.09 2.52
CA ARG A 160 1.96 2.84 3.36
C ARG A 160 2.17 3.92 4.41
N ASP A 161 2.17 5.19 3.96
CA ASP A 161 2.65 6.29 4.78
C ASP A 161 1.54 6.91 5.64
N GLU A 162 0.27 6.82 5.18
CA GLU A 162 -0.85 7.34 5.94
C GLU A 162 -1.63 6.22 6.65
N LEU A 163 -2.21 5.27 5.91
CA LEU A 163 -3.13 4.28 6.46
C LEU A 163 -2.42 3.27 7.40
N ILE A 164 -1.44 2.53 6.87
CA ILE A 164 -0.76 1.47 7.63
C ILE A 164 0.15 2.08 8.71
N SER A 165 0.86 3.16 8.39
CA SER A 165 1.76 3.82 9.35
C SER A 165 0.98 4.38 10.55
N SER A 166 -0.14 5.08 10.32
CA SER A 166 -0.97 5.61 11.41
C SER A 166 -1.62 4.51 12.26
N LEU A 167 -2.03 3.40 11.62
CA LEU A 167 -2.51 2.23 12.35
C LEU A 167 -1.42 1.67 13.25
N LYS A 168 -0.22 1.38 12.70
CA LYS A 168 0.90 0.84 13.47
C LYS A 168 1.24 1.72 14.68
N GLU A 169 1.24 3.03 14.50
CA GLU A 169 1.52 3.96 15.60
C GLU A 169 0.47 3.88 16.71
N LYS A 170 -0.81 3.85 16.35
CA LYS A 170 -1.90 3.78 17.33
C LYS A 170 -2.05 2.42 17.99
N MET A 171 -1.56 1.36 17.36
CA MET A 171 -1.60 0.00 17.91
C MET A 171 -0.60 -0.23 19.02
N LYS A 172 0.46 0.60 19.15
CA LYS A 172 1.44 0.51 20.24
C LYS A 172 0.78 0.66 21.60
N PRO A 173 1.35 0.04 22.66
CA PRO A 173 0.93 0.30 24.03
C PRO A 173 0.99 1.79 24.34
N ALA A 174 0.04 2.27 25.15
CA ALA A 174 0.15 3.63 25.68
C ALA A 174 1.47 3.74 26.49
N GLN A 175 2.27 4.75 26.19
CA GLN A 175 3.45 5.02 27.01
C GLN A 175 2.97 5.39 28.41
N GLU A 176 3.44 4.67 29.43
CA GLU A 176 3.26 5.08 30.82
C GLU A 176 3.95 6.43 31.00
N ILE A 177 3.18 7.49 31.17
CA ILE A 177 3.71 8.76 31.64
C ILE A 177 4.11 8.48 33.11
N LYS A 178 5.42 8.33 33.36
CA LYS A 178 5.90 8.36 34.74
C LYS A 178 5.54 9.73 35.28
N GLU A 179 4.56 9.78 36.18
CA GLU A 179 4.31 10.96 36.97
C GLU A 179 5.63 11.26 37.74
N GLU A 180 6.20 12.43 37.47
CA GLU A 180 7.27 12.92 38.32
C GLU A 180 6.67 13.15 39.73
N GLU A 181 7.12 12.36 40.69
CA GLU A 181 6.77 12.61 42.08
C GLU A 181 7.31 14.00 42.47
N TRP A 182 6.44 14.89 42.85
CA TRP A 182 6.73 16.20 43.38
C TRP A 182 7.16 16.09 44.87
#